data_9ab55e1373a42ea75dd72689a301ea13
#
_entry.id   9ab55e1373a42ea75dd72689a301ea13
#
_cell.length_a   1.000
_cell.length_b   1.000
_cell.length_c   1.000
_cell.angle_alpha   90.00
_cell.angle_beta   90.00
_cell.angle_gamma   90.00
#
_symmetry.space_group_name_H-M   'P 1'
#
loop_
_entity.id
_entity.type
_entity.pdbx_description
1 polymer ?
#
loop_
_entity_poly.entity_id
_entity_poly.type
_entity_poly.pdbx_seq_one_letter_code
_entity_poly.pdbx_strand_id
1 'polypeptide(L)'
;IGVLEVELTEEGKKDPLFLGTAPKQQCLQWHSVRVAQAPEGAIVLAKSDVCSIQAMRIGTNAWSMQYHVEIESDTVDNWGAIPAYAEALTNTLGEGALSNLKKNTDANMSQCLSCARQIYDNFMSEIV
;
A
#
# COMPACT_ATOMS: atom_id res chain seq x y z
N ILE A 1 9.67 0.60 5.33
CA ILE A 1 9.93 0.29 3.90
C ILE A 1 10.03 -1.22 3.76
N GLY A 2 9.45 -1.80 2.73
CA GLY A 2 9.50 -3.23 2.46
C GLY A 2 8.27 -3.74 1.73
N VAL A 3 8.23 -5.06 1.47
CA VAL A 3 6.99 -5.75 1.12
C VAL A 3 6.44 -6.32 2.43
N LEU A 4 5.36 -5.73 2.91
CA LEU A 4 4.80 -5.97 4.25
C LEU A 4 3.31 -6.30 4.16
N GLU A 5 2.84 -7.08 5.13
CA GLU A 5 1.42 -7.42 5.22
C GLU A 5 0.60 -6.18 5.59
N VAL A 6 -0.48 -5.96 4.84
CA VAL A 6 -1.56 -5.03 5.14
C VAL A 6 -2.84 -5.83 5.33
N GLU A 7 -3.58 -5.55 6.39
CA GLU A 7 -4.84 -6.21 6.74
C GLU A 7 -5.99 -5.20 6.68
N LEU A 8 -7.08 -5.59 6.00
CA LEU A 8 -8.32 -4.82 6.01
C LEU A 8 -8.99 -4.91 7.39
N THR A 9 -9.48 -3.78 7.87
CA THR A 9 -10.37 -3.74 9.06
C THR A 9 -11.74 -4.34 8.72
N GLU A 10 -12.59 -4.55 9.72
CA GLU A 10 -13.97 -4.99 9.45
C GLU A 10 -14.74 -3.98 8.60
N GLU A 11 -14.46 -2.68 8.76
CA GLU A 11 -15.02 -1.64 7.90
C GLU A 11 -14.40 -1.67 6.49
N GLY A 12 -13.09 -1.92 6.40
CA GLY A 12 -12.42 -2.07 5.11
C GLY A 12 -12.96 -3.23 4.26
N LYS A 13 -13.29 -4.35 4.88
CA LYS A 13 -13.89 -5.53 4.20
C LYS A 13 -15.27 -5.24 3.59
N LYS A 14 -15.96 -4.23 4.09
CA LYS A 14 -17.30 -3.80 3.62
C LYS A 14 -17.25 -2.55 2.75
N ASP A 15 -16.10 -1.88 2.70
CA ASP A 15 -15.95 -0.64 1.97
C ASP A 15 -16.00 -0.90 0.45
N PRO A 16 -16.75 -0.09 -0.31
CA PRO A 16 -16.88 -0.27 -1.76
C PRO A 16 -15.53 -0.38 -2.48
N LEU A 17 -14.51 0.40 -2.04
CA LEU A 17 -13.19 0.39 -2.67
C LEU A 17 -12.50 -0.97 -2.59
N PHE A 18 -12.71 -1.72 -1.51
CA PHE A 18 -11.99 -2.97 -1.24
C PHE A 18 -12.82 -4.24 -1.47
N LEU A 19 -14.05 -4.12 -1.95
CA LEU A 19 -14.88 -5.29 -2.27
C LEU A 19 -14.18 -6.22 -3.27
N GLY A 20 -14.14 -7.51 -2.94
CA GLY A 20 -13.50 -8.53 -3.78
C GLY A 20 -11.98 -8.61 -3.66
N THR A 21 -11.34 -7.72 -2.90
CA THR A 21 -9.90 -7.86 -2.60
C THR A 21 -9.68 -8.83 -1.44
N ALA A 22 -8.49 -9.42 -1.36
CA ALA A 22 -8.13 -10.27 -0.24
C ALA A 22 -8.03 -9.45 1.06
N PRO A 23 -8.48 -9.99 2.21
CA PRO A 23 -8.46 -9.28 3.49
C PRO A 23 -7.04 -9.03 4.02
N LYS A 24 -6.05 -9.80 3.58
CA LYS A 24 -4.62 -9.65 3.88
C LYS A 24 -3.83 -9.72 2.60
N GLN A 25 -2.87 -8.80 2.45
CA GLN A 25 -2.07 -8.68 1.25
C GLN A 25 -0.65 -8.27 1.57
N GLN A 26 0.31 -8.78 0.78
CA GLN A 26 1.69 -8.30 0.80
C GLN A 26 1.80 -7.12 -0.16
N CYS A 27 2.08 -5.93 0.37
CA CYS A 27 2.12 -4.70 -0.41
C CYS A 27 3.47 -4.02 -0.31
N LEU A 28 3.90 -3.36 -1.39
CA LEU A 28 5.08 -2.51 -1.35
C LEU A 28 4.80 -1.28 -0.49
N GLN A 29 5.70 -1.00 0.45
CA GLN A 29 5.67 0.17 1.30
C GLN A 29 7.02 0.88 1.21
N TRP A 30 7.00 2.14 0.80
CA TRP A 30 8.19 2.98 0.73
C TRP A 30 7.88 4.38 1.28
N HIS A 31 7.54 4.42 2.55
CA HIS A 31 7.28 5.66 3.26
C HIS A 31 7.97 5.65 4.63
N SER A 32 8.40 6.82 5.08
CA SER A 32 9.05 7.05 6.38
C SER A 32 8.16 7.81 7.38
N VAL A 33 6.98 8.22 6.94
CA VAL A 33 5.97 8.87 7.78
C VAL A 33 4.70 8.04 7.81
N ARG A 34 3.91 8.21 8.87
CA ARG A 34 2.62 7.54 9.03
C ARG A 34 1.54 8.54 9.45
N VAL A 35 0.32 8.22 9.16
CA VAL A 35 -0.84 8.90 9.77
C VAL A 35 -0.89 8.47 11.23
N ALA A 36 -0.62 9.40 12.14
CA ALA A 36 -0.65 9.12 13.58
C ALA A 36 -2.07 9.10 14.14
N GLN A 37 -2.94 9.95 13.57
CA GLN A 37 -4.34 10.07 14.00
C GLN A 37 -5.21 10.33 12.76
N ALA A 38 -6.29 9.55 12.63
CA ALA A 38 -7.28 9.78 11.59
C ALA A 38 -8.03 11.10 11.83
N PRO A 39 -8.36 11.87 10.79
CA PRO A 39 -9.23 13.02 10.91
C PRO A 39 -10.60 12.64 11.48
N GLU A 40 -11.29 13.62 12.07
CA GLU A 40 -12.67 13.42 12.53
C GLU A 40 -13.57 12.96 11.37
N GLY A 41 -14.38 11.94 11.63
CA GLY A 41 -15.26 11.34 10.63
C GLY A 41 -14.58 10.39 9.64
N ALA A 42 -13.27 10.19 9.72
CA ALA A 42 -12.59 9.20 8.91
C ALA A 42 -12.85 7.78 9.41
N ILE A 43 -12.97 6.86 8.48
CA ILE A 43 -13.12 5.42 8.74
C ILE A 43 -11.81 4.73 8.33
N VAL A 44 -11.14 4.08 9.27
CA VAL A 44 -9.91 3.32 9.00
C VAL A 44 -10.28 2.02 8.31
N LEU A 45 -9.71 1.78 7.14
CA LEU A 45 -10.04 0.66 6.25
C LEU A 45 -8.96 -0.42 6.22
N ALA A 46 -7.69 -0.04 6.44
CA ALA A 46 -6.59 -0.99 6.48
C ALA A 46 -5.54 -0.59 7.52
N LYS A 47 -4.83 -1.57 8.03
CA LYS A 47 -3.78 -1.44 9.05
C LYS A 47 -2.63 -2.41 8.79
N SER A 48 -1.52 -2.21 9.48
CA SER A 48 -0.42 -3.17 9.61
C SER A 48 0.11 -3.16 11.04
N ASP A 49 1.00 -4.09 11.39
CA ASP A 49 1.58 -4.18 12.75
C ASP A 49 2.33 -2.90 13.14
N VAL A 50 2.95 -2.22 12.18
CA VAL A 50 3.76 -1.02 12.42
C VAL A 50 3.03 0.29 12.09
N CYS A 51 1.88 0.22 11.44
CA CYS A 51 1.10 1.38 11.04
C CYS A 51 -0.41 1.11 11.18
N SER A 52 -1.02 1.70 12.19
CA SER A 52 -2.43 1.48 12.52
C SER A 52 -3.41 2.07 11.49
N ILE A 53 -2.95 2.97 10.63
CA ILE A 53 -3.76 3.60 9.58
C ILE A 53 -3.00 3.49 8.25
N GLN A 54 -3.28 2.44 7.52
CA GLN A 54 -2.71 2.19 6.18
C GLN A 54 -3.63 2.68 5.07
N ALA A 55 -4.94 2.63 5.31
CA ALA A 55 -5.94 3.21 4.42
C ALA A 55 -7.10 3.75 5.24
N MET A 56 -7.74 4.81 4.75
CA MET A 56 -8.92 5.40 5.36
C MET A 56 -9.83 6.02 4.30
N ARG A 57 -11.10 6.20 4.64
CA ARG A 57 -12.08 6.95 3.87
C ARG A 57 -12.63 8.10 4.68
N ILE A 58 -12.80 9.25 4.05
CA ILE A 58 -13.45 10.44 4.61
C ILE A 58 -14.68 10.74 3.75
N GLY A 59 -15.83 10.87 4.38
CA GLY A 59 -17.09 11.03 3.66
C GLY A 59 -17.40 9.82 2.77
N THR A 60 -17.94 10.08 1.58
CA THR A 60 -18.40 9.03 0.65
C THR A 60 -17.37 8.73 -0.44
N ASN A 61 -16.56 9.70 -0.87
CA ASN A 61 -15.80 9.64 -2.12
C ASN A 61 -14.32 10.01 -1.98
N ALA A 62 -13.76 10.04 -0.77
CA ALA A 62 -12.36 10.36 -0.57
C ALA A 62 -11.65 9.21 0.18
N TRP A 63 -10.76 8.51 -0.52
CA TRP A 63 -9.93 7.44 0.02
C TRP A 63 -8.46 7.82 0.02
N SER A 64 -7.72 7.32 0.98
CA SER A 64 -6.26 7.39 1.00
C SER A 64 -5.65 6.05 1.36
N MET A 65 -4.49 5.76 0.78
CA MET A 65 -3.66 4.58 1.07
C MET A 65 -2.21 5.01 1.20
N GLN A 66 -1.46 4.40 2.12
CA GLN A 66 -0.02 4.63 2.28
C GLN A 66 0.84 3.54 1.61
N TYR A 67 0.25 2.39 1.30
CA TYR A 67 0.90 1.27 0.62
C TYR A 67 0.61 1.30 -0.88
N HIS A 68 1.40 0.56 -1.65
CA HIS A 68 1.36 0.53 -3.09
C HIS A 68 1.01 -0.87 -3.61
N VAL A 69 0.00 -0.94 -4.44
CA VAL A 69 -0.39 -2.12 -5.21
C VAL A 69 -0.29 -1.85 -6.73
N GLU A 70 -0.27 -0.57 -7.11
CA GLU A 70 -0.17 -0.05 -8.48
C GLU A 70 1.28 -0.04 -8.96
N ILE A 71 1.99 -1.14 -8.82
CA ILE A 71 3.42 -1.26 -9.13
C ILE A 71 3.66 -1.93 -10.50
N GLU A 72 4.76 -1.55 -11.12
CA GLU A 72 5.26 -2.15 -12.36
C GLU A 72 6.60 -2.85 -12.11
N SER A 73 7.08 -3.63 -13.07
CA SER A 73 8.31 -4.41 -12.94
C SER A 73 9.56 -3.58 -12.69
N ASP A 74 9.56 -2.30 -13.06
CA ASP A 74 10.67 -1.35 -12.90
C ASP A 74 10.44 -0.33 -11.76
N THR A 75 9.32 -0.39 -11.06
CA THR A 75 8.98 0.57 -9.98
C THR A 75 10.08 0.65 -8.94
N VAL A 76 10.57 -0.50 -8.44
CA VAL A 76 11.61 -0.53 -7.40
C VAL A 76 12.95 0.03 -7.93
N ASP A 77 13.30 -0.27 -9.17
CA ASP A 77 14.53 0.24 -9.80
C ASP A 77 14.44 1.76 -10.01
N ASN A 78 13.30 2.25 -10.51
CA ASN A 78 13.07 3.68 -10.73
C ASN A 78 13.08 4.48 -9.42
N TRP A 79 12.45 3.98 -8.38
CA TRP A 79 12.45 4.63 -7.07
C TRP A 79 13.82 4.53 -6.38
N GLY A 80 14.50 3.40 -6.52
CA GLY A 80 15.86 3.20 -6.03
C GLY A 80 16.91 4.09 -6.70
N ALA A 81 16.64 4.62 -7.88
CA ALA A 81 17.48 5.59 -8.56
C ALA A 81 17.35 7.02 -7.99
N ILE A 82 16.31 7.29 -7.17
CA ILE A 82 16.13 8.58 -6.50
C ILE A 82 17.00 8.61 -5.24
N PRO A 83 18.00 9.53 -5.13
CA PRO A 83 18.97 9.51 -4.03
C PRO A 83 18.34 9.48 -2.63
N ALA A 84 17.32 10.29 -2.38
CA ALA A 84 16.64 10.35 -1.08
C ALA A 84 15.92 9.03 -0.74
N TYR A 85 15.39 8.33 -1.74
CA TYR A 85 14.72 7.04 -1.53
C TYR A 85 15.73 5.92 -1.29
N ALA A 86 16.83 5.91 -2.05
CA ALA A 86 17.92 4.97 -1.86
C ALA A 86 18.57 5.12 -0.48
N GLU A 87 18.78 6.36 -0.02
CA GLU A 87 19.31 6.66 1.30
C GLU A 87 18.35 6.16 2.40
N ALA A 88 17.07 6.48 2.31
CA ALA A 88 16.05 6.02 3.27
C ALA A 88 15.99 4.49 3.33
N LEU A 89 16.08 3.82 2.19
CA LEU A 89 16.09 2.36 2.10
C LEU A 89 17.33 1.76 2.80
N THR A 90 18.52 2.29 2.49
CA THR A 90 19.78 1.81 3.08
C THR A 90 19.83 2.07 4.58
N ASN A 91 19.38 3.24 5.02
CA ASN A 91 19.33 3.58 6.45
C ASN A 91 18.35 2.70 7.24
N THR A 92 17.28 2.24 6.60
CA THR A 92 16.25 1.41 7.25
C THR A 92 16.58 -0.08 7.22
N LEU A 93 17.08 -0.60 6.10
CA LEU A 93 17.24 -2.04 5.85
C LEU A 93 18.67 -2.49 5.59
N GLY A 94 19.63 -1.54 5.54
CA GLY A 94 21.05 -1.84 5.32
C GLY A 94 21.46 -1.99 3.86
N GLU A 95 22.73 -2.36 3.67
CA GLU A 95 23.30 -2.60 2.34
C GLU A 95 22.63 -3.80 1.65
N GLY A 96 22.49 -3.72 0.33
CA GLY A 96 21.83 -4.77 -0.47
C GLY A 96 20.32 -4.75 -0.41
N ALA A 97 19.73 -3.81 0.33
CA ALA A 97 18.29 -3.71 0.53
C ALA A 97 17.49 -3.55 -0.76
N LEU A 98 18.02 -2.79 -1.73
CA LEU A 98 17.35 -2.58 -3.02
C LEU A 98 17.14 -3.90 -3.79
N SER A 99 18.18 -4.73 -3.88
CA SER A 99 18.10 -6.02 -4.55
C SER A 99 17.11 -6.96 -3.85
N ASN A 100 17.11 -6.99 -2.52
CA ASN A 100 16.17 -7.78 -1.74
C ASN A 100 14.73 -7.27 -1.89
N LEU A 101 14.53 -5.96 -1.86
CA LEU A 101 13.22 -5.35 -2.05
C LEU A 101 12.66 -5.67 -3.43
N LYS A 102 13.48 -5.54 -4.47
CA LYS A 102 13.08 -5.89 -5.84
C LYS A 102 12.66 -7.36 -5.93
N LYS A 103 13.47 -8.27 -5.42
CA LYS A 103 13.15 -9.70 -5.41
C LYS A 103 11.83 -10.01 -4.71
N ASN A 104 11.60 -9.39 -3.54
CA ASN A 104 10.37 -9.57 -2.78
C ASN A 104 9.16 -8.97 -3.51
N THR A 105 9.34 -7.82 -4.15
CA THR A 105 8.30 -7.17 -4.96
C THR A 105 7.93 -8.03 -6.16
N ASP A 106 8.92 -8.53 -6.90
CA ASP A 106 8.70 -9.41 -8.06
C ASP A 106 7.95 -10.69 -7.66
N ALA A 107 8.27 -11.27 -6.51
CA ALA A 107 7.60 -12.46 -5.99
C ALA A 107 6.10 -12.22 -5.64
N ASN A 108 5.71 -10.98 -5.35
CA ASN A 108 4.33 -10.60 -5.00
C ASN A 108 3.62 -9.82 -6.12
N MET A 109 4.26 -9.62 -7.26
CA MET A 109 3.76 -8.78 -8.36
C MET A 109 2.36 -9.18 -8.83
N SER A 110 2.12 -10.46 -9.05
CA SER A 110 0.83 -10.96 -9.53
C SER A 110 -0.32 -10.63 -8.57
N GLN A 111 -0.07 -10.74 -7.26
CA GLN A 111 -1.05 -10.38 -6.23
C GLN A 111 -1.30 -8.86 -6.21
N CYS A 112 -0.25 -8.07 -6.29
CA CYS A 112 -0.35 -6.60 -6.33
C CYS A 112 -1.17 -6.15 -7.54
N LEU A 113 -0.87 -6.66 -8.73
CA LEU A 113 -1.59 -6.30 -9.96
C LEU A 113 -3.06 -6.71 -9.92
N SER A 114 -3.37 -7.90 -9.38
CA SER A 114 -4.76 -8.33 -9.21
C SER A 114 -5.53 -7.43 -8.24
N CYS A 115 -4.89 -7.04 -7.14
CA CYS A 115 -5.46 -6.10 -6.17
C CYS A 115 -5.65 -4.71 -6.77
N ALA A 116 -4.63 -4.18 -7.46
CA ALA A 116 -4.71 -2.88 -8.12
C ALA A 116 -5.85 -2.84 -9.13
N ARG A 117 -6.01 -3.89 -9.93
CA ARG A 117 -7.11 -3.99 -10.88
C ARG A 117 -8.47 -3.97 -10.20
N GLN A 118 -8.65 -4.75 -9.13
CA GLN A 118 -9.91 -4.79 -8.39
C GLN A 118 -10.23 -3.42 -7.76
N ILE A 119 -9.24 -2.78 -7.12
CA ILE A 119 -9.41 -1.44 -6.54
C ILE A 119 -9.76 -0.42 -7.62
N TYR A 120 -9.09 -0.46 -8.77
CA TYR A 120 -9.41 0.42 -9.90
C TYR A 120 -10.84 0.24 -10.40
N ASP A 121 -11.26 -1.00 -10.64
CA ASP A 121 -12.61 -1.30 -11.12
C ASP A 121 -13.67 -0.86 -10.10
N ASN A 122 -13.43 -1.09 -8.80
CA ASN A 122 -14.31 -0.64 -7.73
C ASN A 122 -14.38 0.89 -7.68
N PHE A 123 -13.23 1.57 -7.71
CA PHE A 123 -13.19 3.03 -7.70
C PHE A 123 -13.94 3.63 -8.87
N MET A 124 -13.74 3.10 -10.08
CA MET A 124 -14.45 3.58 -11.27
C MET A 124 -15.96 3.35 -11.19
N SER A 125 -16.41 2.27 -10.54
CA SER A 125 -17.85 2.01 -10.36
C SER A 125 -18.49 2.97 -9.35
N GLU A 126 -17.74 3.47 -8.37
CA GLU A 126 -18.24 4.41 -7.35
C GLU A 126 -18.33 5.86 -7.85
N ILE A 127 -17.50 6.25 -8.81
CA ILE A 127 -17.45 7.63 -9.32
C ILE A 127 -18.20 7.83 -10.65
N VAL A 128 -18.59 6.77 -11.30
CA VAL A 128 -19.34 6.78 -12.56
C VAL A 128 -20.77 6.35 -12.34
#